data_fac73efdbf8bc6d71f15dfb2386494f1
#
_entry.id   fac73efdbf8bc6d71f15dfb2386494f1
#
_cell.length_a   1.000
_cell.length_b   1.000
_cell.length_c   1.000
_cell.angle_alpha   90.00
_cell.angle_beta   90.00
_cell.angle_gamma   90.00
#
_symmetry.space_group_name_H-M   'P 1'
#
loop_
_entity.id
_entity.type
_entity.pdbx_description
1 polymer ?
#
loop_
_entity_poly.entity_id
_entity_poly.type
_entity_poly.pdbx_seq_one_letter_code
_entity_poly.pdbx_strand_id
1 'polypeptide(L)'
;FRYMNVWFDKEKMESILKNIISNALKYTPENGNVQIFVSENNDSWSVEVKDTGIGIPASEQKKLFKLHFRGSNAINSKVTGSGIGLMLVWKLVRLHKGKINLSSVENQGSVIKISFPKDSKRFHKAHLATPSKRRQEITSTTNVPASIYENVHKEQNPNHQRILIVEDNDELRNYLSQTLAEEYTVQNCCNGKEALTIIPEYKPELVISDIMMPEMRGDELCDAIKNNIETSHIPVIL
;
A
#
# COMPACT_ATOMS: atom_id res chain seq x y z
N PHE A 1 22.67 16.49 -11.18
CA PHE A 1 22.19 15.25 -10.53
C PHE A 1 23.30 14.23 -10.56
N ARG A 2 23.66 13.67 -9.40
CA ARG A 2 24.64 12.59 -9.29
C ARG A 2 23.90 11.27 -9.40
N TYR A 3 24.27 10.42 -10.36
CA TYR A 3 23.68 9.09 -10.50
C TYR A 3 24.14 8.17 -9.37
N MET A 4 23.21 7.44 -8.79
CA MET A 4 23.45 6.46 -7.75
C MET A 4 22.98 5.09 -8.22
N ASN A 5 23.87 4.09 -8.18
CA ASN A 5 23.53 2.70 -8.50
C ASN A 5 23.20 1.97 -7.21
N VAL A 6 21.97 1.50 -7.08
CA VAL A 6 21.46 0.82 -5.88
C VAL A 6 20.62 -0.40 -6.28
N TRP A 7 20.49 -1.33 -5.37
CA TRP A 7 19.71 -2.56 -5.56
C TRP A 7 18.42 -2.47 -4.75
N PHE A 8 17.30 -2.59 -5.43
CA PHE A 8 15.97 -2.68 -4.80
C PHE A 8 14.94 -3.27 -5.79
N ASP A 9 13.85 -3.76 -5.25
CA ASP A 9 12.64 -4.10 -6.00
C ASP A 9 11.87 -2.81 -6.31
N LYS A 10 11.68 -2.52 -7.59
CA LYS A 10 11.09 -1.25 -8.05
C LYS A 10 9.67 -1.06 -7.51
N GLU A 11 8.81 -2.07 -7.59
CA GLU A 11 7.40 -1.98 -7.19
C GLU A 11 7.27 -1.79 -5.69
N LYS A 12 8.03 -2.56 -4.91
CA LYS A 12 8.06 -2.43 -3.46
C LYS A 12 8.62 -1.10 -2.99
N MET A 13 9.64 -0.57 -3.70
CA MET A 13 10.18 0.75 -3.39
C MET A 13 9.19 1.86 -3.71
N GLU A 14 8.48 1.75 -4.83
CA GLU A 14 7.42 2.67 -5.21
C GLU A 14 6.31 2.68 -4.15
N SER A 15 5.87 1.52 -3.68
CA SER A 15 4.90 1.39 -2.58
C SER A 15 5.40 2.05 -1.29
N ILE A 16 6.66 1.84 -0.90
CA ILE A 16 7.26 2.51 0.26
C ILE A 16 7.18 4.03 0.13
N LEU A 17 7.63 4.56 -1.01
CA LEU A 17 7.71 6.00 -1.23
C LEU A 17 6.32 6.64 -1.30
N LYS A 18 5.37 6.03 -2.01
CA LYS A 18 3.98 6.49 -2.09
C LYS A 18 3.35 6.59 -0.70
N ASN A 19 3.49 5.56 0.12
CA ASN A 19 2.93 5.56 1.47
C ASN A 19 3.52 6.67 2.36
N ILE A 20 4.84 6.86 2.35
CA ILE A 20 5.49 7.88 3.18
C ILE A 20 5.14 9.29 2.68
N ILE A 21 5.21 9.52 1.36
CA ILE A 21 4.95 10.84 0.77
C ILE A 21 3.47 11.20 0.89
N SER A 22 2.57 10.26 0.61
CA SER A 22 1.13 10.46 0.76
C SER A 22 0.77 10.81 2.22
N ASN A 23 1.36 10.13 3.21
CA ASN A 23 1.15 10.47 4.61
C ASN A 23 1.67 11.88 4.92
N ALA A 24 2.86 12.25 4.48
CA ALA A 24 3.41 13.59 4.70
C ALA A 24 2.48 14.67 4.12
N LEU A 25 2.01 14.51 2.89
CA LEU A 25 1.06 15.44 2.24
C LEU A 25 -0.29 15.49 2.97
N LYS A 26 -0.80 14.34 3.36
CA LYS A 26 -2.11 14.16 3.98
C LYS A 26 -2.22 14.78 5.37
N TYR A 27 -1.14 14.74 6.15
CA TYR A 27 -1.12 15.25 7.52
C TYR A 27 -0.47 16.62 7.66
N THR A 28 -0.04 17.22 6.55
CA THR A 28 0.46 18.59 6.51
C THR A 28 -0.69 19.54 6.14
N PRO A 29 -0.97 20.57 6.94
CA PRO A 29 -2.04 21.53 6.63
C PRO A 29 -1.70 22.38 5.39
N GLU A 30 -2.70 23.09 4.87
CA GLU A 30 -2.52 24.10 3.85
C GLU A 30 -1.43 25.10 4.28
N ASN A 31 -0.54 25.46 3.37
CA ASN A 31 0.66 26.28 3.62
C ASN A 31 1.77 25.60 4.44
N GLY A 32 1.64 24.33 4.77
CA GLY A 32 2.74 23.55 5.33
C GLY A 32 3.78 23.16 4.27
N ASN A 33 4.87 22.55 4.69
CA ASN A 33 6.00 22.20 3.85
C ASN A 33 6.30 20.70 3.95
N VAL A 34 6.53 20.07 2.79
CA VAL A 34 7.04 18.69 2.70
C VAL A 34 8.32 18.70 1.90
N GLN A 35 9.38 18.16 2.47
CA GLN A 35 10.72 18.09 1.88
C GLN A 35 11.17 16.64 1.77
N ILE A 36 11.80 16.30 0.64
CA ILE A 36 12.34 14.96 0.39
C ILE A 36 13.82 15.10 0.12
N PHE A 37 14.63 14.38 0.89
CA PHE A 37 16.07 14.34 0.74
C PHE A 37 16.51 12.92 0.40
N VAL A 38 17.36 12.79 -0.61
CA VAL A 38 18.02 11.53 -0.95
C VAL A 38 19.51 11.72 -0.70
N SER A 39 20.10 10.82 0.06
CA SER A 39 21.51 10.88 0.40
C SER A 39 22.17 9.51 0.35
N GLU A 40 23.46 9.50 0.16
CA GLU A 40 24.27 8.27 0.13
C GLU A 40 25.55 8.44 0.95
N ASN A 41 26.02 7.33 1.49
CA ASN A 41 27.38 7.17 2.01
C ASN A 41 28.05 5.94 1.36
N ASN A 42 29.21 5.52 1.86
CA ASN A 42 29.94 4.41 1.28
C ASN A 42 29.14 3.09 1.29
N ASP A 43 28.38 2.81 2.33
CA ASP A 43 27.75 1.50 2.59
C ASP A 43 26.23 1.49 2.42
N SER A 44 25.60 2.67 2.43
CA SER A 44 24.16 2.80 2.40
C SER A 44 23.67 4.03 1.63
N TRP A 45 22.42 4.01 1.27
CA TRP A 45 21.68 5.16 0.78
C TRP A 45 20.41 5.35 1.60
N SER A 46 19.85 6.53 1.60
CA SER A 46 18.66 6.82 2.38
C SER A 46 17.76 7.83 1.69
N VAL A 47 16.46 7.70 1.97
CA VAL A 47 15.45 8.70 1.68
C VAL A 47 14.90 9.21 2.99
N GLU A 48 14.80 10.52 3.11
CA GLU A 48 14.24 11.21 4.26
C GLU A 48 13.09 12.10 3.79
N VAL A 49 11.92 11.92 4.37
CA VAL A 49 10.75 12.74 4.13
C VAL A 49 10.46 13.51 5.42
N LYS A 50 10.48 14.83 5.31
CA LYS A 50 10.22 15.77 6.40
C LYS A 50 8.97 16.56 6.10
N ASP A 51 8.05 16.64 7.04
CA ASP A 51 6.84 17.44 6.97
C ASP A 51 6.73 18.42 8.15
N THR A 52 5.94 19.47 7.99
CA THR A 52 5.54 20.41 9.04
C THR A 52 4.09 20.20 9.46
N GLY A 53 3.65 18.96 9.47
CA GLY A 53 2.28 18.55 9.76
C GLY A 53 1.94 18.50 11.24
N ILE A 54 0.84 17.81 11.54
CA ILE A 54 0.31 17.70 12.91
C ILE A 54 1.25 16.97 13.88
N GLY A 55 2.30 16.32 13.37
CA GLY A 55 3.22 15.52 14.16
C GLY A 55 2.54 14.32 14.83
N ILE A 56 3.28 13.63 15.70
CA ILE A 56 2.87 12.39 16.35
C ILE A 56 3.26 12.42 17.81
N PRO A 57 2.31 12.22 18.74
CA PRO A 57 2.60 12.17 20.17
C PRO A 57 3.67 11.13 20.52
N ALA A 58 4.61 11.46 21.39
CA ALA A 58 5.75 10.61 21.74
C ALA A 58 5.32 9.22 22.24
N SER A 59 4.21 9.14 22.98
CA SER A 59 3.61 7.90 23.51
C SER A 59 3.12 6.95 22.41
N GLU A 60 2.88 7.47 21.19
CA GLU A 60 2.28 6.75 20.07
C GLU A 60 3.30 6.33 19.01
N GLN A 61 4.45 7.00 18.92
CA GLN A 61 5.45 6.78 17.86
C GLN A 61 5.88 5.31 17.74
N LYS A 62 6.05 4.59 18.85
CA LYS A 62 6.41 3.16 18.84
C LYS A 62 5.29 2.24 18.35
N LYS A 63 4.04 2.73 18.32
CA LYS A 63 2.87 1.94 17.92
C LYS A 63 2.54 2.08 16.44
N LEU A 64 3.07 3.11 15.75
CA LEU A 64 2.75 3.46 14.36
C LEU A 64 3.04 2.36 13.33
N PHE A 65 3.99 1.49 13.65
CA PHE A 65 4.33 0.35 12.79
C PHE A 65 3.55 -0.93 13.13
N LYS A 66 2.56 -0.83 14.03
CA LYS A 66 1.64 -1.92 14.34
C LYS A 66 0.44 -1.89 13.41
N LEU A 67 -0.16 -3.04 13.21
CA LEU A 67 -1.35 -3.20 12.38
C LEU A 67 -2.51 -2.34 12.90
N HIS A 68 -3.21 -1.65 11.99
CA HIS A 68 -4.39 -0.82 12.27
C HIS A 68 -4.19 0.30 13.30
N PHE A 69 -2.95 0.74 13.54
CA PHE A 69 -2.73 1.84 14.47
C PHE A 69 -2.84 3.19 13.75
N ARG A 70 -3.65 4.08 14.31
CA ARG A 70 -3.73 5.50 13.93
C ARG A 70 -3.48 6.36 15.17
N GLY A 71 -2.71 7.42 15.01
CA GLY A 71 -2.49 8.38 16.09
C GLY A 71 -3.79 9.07 16.52
N SER A 72 -3.92 9.37 17.80
CA SER A 72 -5.13 10.02 18.35
C SER A 72 -5.43 11.36 17.70
N ASN A 73 -4.40 12.15 17.37
CA ASN A 73 -4.54 13.42 16.64
C ASN A 73 -4.95 13.22 15.17
N ALA A 74 -4.58 12.09 14.55
CA ALA A 74 -5.00 11.74 13.19
C ALA A 74 -6.46 11.24 13.13
N ILE A 75 -6.97 10.59 14.18
CA ILE A 75 -8.37 10.17 14.27
C ILE A 75 -9.29 11.38 14.37
N ASN A 76 -8.86 12.41 15.11
CA ASN A 76 -9.61 13.67 15.30
C ASN A 76 -9.55 14.57 14.06
N SER A 77 -8.64 14.34 13.13
CA SER A 77 -8.60 15.02 11.84
C SER A 77 -9.62 14.37 10.87
N LYS A 78 -10.20 15.16 9.98
CA LYS A 78 -11.13 14.67 8.92
C LYS A 78 -10.42 13.78 7.87
N VAL A 79 -9.25 13.28 8.19
CA VAL A 79 -8.35 12.57 7.29
C VAL A 79 -8.61 11.07 7.36
N THR A 80 -9.11 10.48 6.28
CA THR A 80 -9.39 9.04 6.18
C THR A 80 -8.10 8.22 6.01
N GLY A 81 -8.01 7.03 6.60
CA GLY A 81 -6.88 6.11 6.41
C GLY A 81 -7.02 4.82 7.19
N SER A 82 -6.61 3.70 6.60
CA SER A 82 -6.70 2.34 7.16
C SER A 82 -5.73 2.05 8.31
N GLY A 83 -4.68 2.87 8.50
CA GLY A 83 -3.63 2.62 9.50
C GLY A 83 -2.67 1.47 9.14
N ILE A 84 -2.68 1.02 7.88
CA ILE A 84 -1.87 -0.11 7.40
C ILE A 84 -0.59 0.37 6.70
N GLY A 85 -0.61 1.56 6.09
CA GLY A 85 0.47 2.05 5.23
C GLY A 85 1.85 2.05 5.89
N LEU A 86 2.00 2.56 7.12
CA LEU A 86 3.30 2.56 7.80
C LEU A 86 3.75 1.17 8.26
N MET A 87 2.83 0.27 8.59
CA MET A 87 3.15 -1.13 8.86
C MET A 87 3.69 -1.82 7.59
N LEU A 88 3.05 -1.58 6.45
CA LEU A 88 3.52 -2.09 5.16
C LEU A 88 4.92 -1.55 4.83
N VAL A 89 5.13 -0.23 4.97
CA VAL A 89 6.45 0.40 4.83
C VAL A 89 7.50 -0.31 5.69
N TRP A 90 7.19 -0.55 6.96
CA TRP A 90 8.11 -1.23 7.87
C TRP A 90 8.47 -2.64 7.39
N LYS A 91 7.48 -3.44 6.94
CA LYS A 91 7.71 -4.79 6.40
C LYS A 91 8.57 -4.74 5.13
N LEU A 92 8.23 -3.86 4.17
CA LEU A 92 8.95 -3.75 2.92
C LEU A 92 10.38 -3.22 3.10
N VAL A 93 10.60 -2.25 3.99
CA VAL A 93 11.96 -1.78 4.35
C VAL A 93 12.79 -2.92 4.95
N ARG A 94 12.22 -3.72 5.83
CA ARG A 94 12.92 -4.89 6.40
C ARG A 94 13.23 -5.97 5.38
N LEU A 95 12.32 -6.21 4.42
CA LEU A 95 12.54 -7.14 3.31
C LEU A 95 13.79 -6.72 2.51
N HIS A 96 13.99 -5.42 2.30
CA HIS A 96 15.18 -4.85 1.66
C HIS A 96 16.39 -4.74 2.61
N LYS A 97 16.38 -5.39 3.78
CA LYS A 97 17.42 -5.29 4.80
C LYS A 97 17.72 -3.84 5.24
N GLY A 98 16.75 -2.97 5.06
CA GLY A 98 16.80 -1.56 5.43
C GLY A 98 16.46 -1.29 6.90
N LYS A 99 16.57 -0.02 7.27
CA LYS A 99 16.19 0.52 8.58
C LYS A 99 15.25 1.69 8.37
N ILE A 100 14.31 1.86 9.30
CA ILE A 100 13.39 3.00 9.34
C ILE A 100 13.57 3.72 10.69
N ASN A 101 13.72 5.03 10.64
CA ASN A 101 13.78 5.92 11.79
C ASN A 101 12.67 6.95 11.67
N LEU A 102 11.96 7.18 12.75
CA LEU A 102 10.92 8.19 12.89
C LEU A 102 11.33 9.15 14.01
N SER A 103 11.25 10.44 13.74
CA SER A 103 11.34 11.51 14.71
C SER A 103 10.17 12.45 14.47
N SER A 104 9.39 12.74 15.49
CA SER A 104 8.22 13.60 15.36
C SER A 104 7.96 14.36 16.67
N VAL A 105 7.45 15.58 16.52
CA VAL A 105 6.99 16.40 17.62
C VAL A 105 5.57 16.86 17.28
N GLU A 106 4.66 16.66 18.20
CA GLU A 106 3.27 17.04 18.04
C GLU A 106 3.15 18.54 17.71
N ASN A 107 2.35 18.86 16.69
CA ASN A 107 2.16 20.20 16.11
C ASN A 107 3.42 20.85 15.49
N GLN A 108 4.50 20.10 15.28
CA GLN A 108 5.71 20.60 14.62
C GLN A 108 6.11 19.79 13.38
N GLY A 109 5.47 18.63 13.18
CA GLY A 109 5.69 17.76 12.02
C GLY A 109 6.48 16.50 12.34
N SER A 110 6.85 15.79 11.28
CA SER A 110 7.53 14.51 11.38
C SER A 110 8.70 14.41 10.39
N VAL A 111 9.66 13.56 10.73
CA VAL A 111 10.74 13.14 9.85
C VAL A 111 10.78 11.63 9.82
N ILE A 112 10.54 11.06 8.65
CA ILE A 112 10.70 9.62 8.41
C ILE A 112 11.92 9.43 7.53
N LYS A 113 12.92 8.69 8.03
CA LYS A 113 14.13 8.34 7.31
C LYS A 113 14.20 6.83 7.12
N ILE A 114 14.28 6.41 5.86
CA ILE A 114 14.52 5.01 5.47
C ILE A 114 15.92 4.89 4.90
N SER A 115 16.64 3.83 5.26
CA SER A 115 18.03 3.62 4.85
C SER A 115 18.20 2.19 4.36
N PHE A 116 18.92 1.99 3.27
CA PHE A 116 19.13 0.71 2.63
C PHE A 116 20.62 0.46 2.38
N PRO A 117 21.09 -0.78 2.46
CA PRO A 117 22.46 -1.12 2.08
C PRO A 117 22.65 -0.99 0.57
N LYS A 118 23.84 -0.54 0.15
CA LYS A 118 24.24 -0.52 -1.26
C LYS A 118 24.72 -1.89 -1.76
N ASP A 119 25.20 -2.74 -0.85
CA ASP A 119 25.84 -4.01 -1.21
C ASP A 119 24.81 -5.06 -1.63
N SER A 120 24.91 -5.52 -2.88
CA SER A 120 24.11 -6.62 -3.42
C SER A 120 24.38 -7.97 -2.77
N LYS A 121 25.54 -8.15 -2.11
CA LYS A 121 25.91 -9.42 -1.43
C LYS A 121 24.95 -9.80 -0.30
N ARG A 122 24.17 -8.84 0.20
CA ARG A 122 23.14 -9.09 1.22
C ARG A 122 21.85 -9.70 0.67
N PHE A 123 21.70 -9.76 -0.65
CA PHE A 123 20.59 -10.39 -1.33
C PHE A 123 21.03 -11.74 -1.91
N HIS A 124 20.15 -12.74 -1.89
CA HIS A 124 20.42 -14.02 -2.55
C HIS A 124 20.59 -13.78 -4.06
N LYS A 125 21.60 -14.41 -4.69
CA LYS A 125 21.86 -14.28 -6.13
C LYS A 125 20.65 -14.60 -7.00
N ALA A 126 19.77 -15.50 -6.56
CA ALA A 126 18.52 -15.86 -7.24
C ALA A 126 17.50 -14.69 -7.30
N HIS A 127 17.63 -13.67 -6.43
CA HIS A 127 16.74 -12.52 -6.38
C HIS A 127 17.31 -11.29 -7.09
N LEU A 128 18.52 -11.39 -7.66
CA LEU A 128 19.14 -10.29 -8.38
C LEU A 128 18.82 -10.40 -9.86
N ALA A 129 17.91 -9.56 -10.34
CA ALA A 129 17.67 -9.44 -11.78
C ALA A 129 18.90 -8.81 -12.45
N THR A 130 19.25 -9.28 -13.66
CA THR A 130 20.30 -8.67 -14.47
C THR A 130 19.89 -7.25 -14.82
N PRO A 131 20.80 -6.24 -14.76
CA PRO A 131 20.46 -4.87 -15.11
C PRO A 131 19.92 -4.81 -16.55
N SER A 132 18.65 -4.52 -16.71
CA SER A 132 18.11 -4.30 -18.05
C SER A 132 18.69 -3.03 -18.61
N LYS A 133 19.44 -3.12 -19.72
CA LYS A 133 19.85 -2.00 -20.54
C LYS A 133 18.59 -1.40 -21.21
N ARG A 134 17.87 -0.56 -20.51
CA ARG A 134 16.87 0.33 -21.12
C ARG A 134 17.08 1.75 -20.63
N ARG A 135 18.02 2.43 -21.32
CA ARG A 135 17.89 3.87 -21.50
C ARG A 135 16.76 4.07 -22.51
N GLN A 136 15.63 4.55 -22.08
CA GLN A 136 14.69 5.24 -22.96
C GLN A 136 14.40 6.60 -22.35
N GLU A 137 14.64 7.60 -23.17
CA GLU A 137 14.42 9.01 -22.94
C GLU A 137 12.97 9.27 -22.49
N ILE A 138 12.85 10.02 -21.40
CA ILE A 138 11.56 10.57 -21.00
C ILE A 138 11.32 11.78 -21.90
N THR A 139 10.69 11.56 -23.02
CA THR A 139 9.99 12.62 -23.73
C THR A 139 8.56 12.66 -23.19
N SER A 140 8.27 13.80 -22.59
CA SER A 140 6.95 14.21 -22.15
C SER A 140 5.92 14.09 -23.26
N THR A 141 4.92 13.23 -23.10
CA THR A 141 3.59 13.45 -23.67
C THR A 141 2.57 12.69 -22.84
N THR A 142 1.68 13.46 -22.26
CA THR A 142 0.39 13.10 -21.72
C THR A 142 -0.41 12.31 -22.75
N ASN A 143 -0.75 11.06 -22.42
CA ASN A 143 -1.98 10.35 -22.77
C ASN A 143 -1.83 8.90 -22.28
N VAL A 144 -2.40 8.59 -21.14
CA VAL A 144 -2.59 7.20 -20.70
C VAL A 144 -3.97 6.79 -21.22
N PRO A 145 -4.06 5.85 -22.19
CA PRO A 145 -5.33 5.21 -22.49
C PRO A 145 -5.71 4.31 -21.31
N ALA A 146 -6.91 4.53 -20.81
CA ALA A 146 -7.57 3.65 -19.86
C ALA A 146 -7.95 2.32 -20.57
N SER A 147 -7.01 1.42 -20.73
CA SER A 147 -7.28 0.03 -21.12
C SER A 147 -6.00 -0.81 -21.11
N ILE A 148 -5.46 -1.13 -19.96
CA ILE A 148 -4.64 -2.34 -19.77
C ILE A 148 -4.97 -2.89 -18.36
N TYR A 149 -6.20 -3.32 -18.19
CA TYR A 149 -6.53 -4.38 -17.26
C TYR A 149 -6.63 -5.67 -18.07
N GLU A 150 -5.51 -6.14 -18.55
CA GLU A 150 -5.46 -7.51 -19.04
C GLU A 150 -5.53 -8.42 -17.82
N ASN A 151 -6.69 -9.05 -17.70
CA ASN A 151 -6.93 -10.20 -16.86
C ASN A 151 -5.79 -11.21 -17.06
N VAL A 152 -4.93 -11.36 -16.07
CA VAL A 152 -4.08 -12.54 -15.97
C VAL A 152 -5.01 -13.69 -15.61
N HIS A 153 -5.67 -14.27 -16.61
CA HIS A 153 -6.26 -15.59 -16.51
C HIS A 153 -5.12 -16.62 -16.40
N LYS A 154 -4.56 -16.75 -15.18
CA LYS A 154 -3.96 -18.03 -14.82
C LYS A 154 -5.10 -19.05 -14.89
N GLU A 155 -4.86 -20.14 -15.59
CA GLU A 155 -5.76 -21.29 -15.65
C GLU A 155 -6.35 -21.55 -14.27
N GLN A 156 -7.65 -21.39 -14.14
CA GLN A 156 -8.37 -21.59 -12.89
C GLN A 156 -8.23 -23.06 -12.51
N ASN A 157 -7.49 -23.32 -11.48
CA ASN A 157 -7.41 -24.65 -10.89
C ASN A 157 -8.80 -24.92 -10.28
N PRO A 158 -9.59 -25.88 -10.74
CA PRO A 158 -11.00 -26.04 -10.38
C PRO A 158 -11.24 -26.38 -8.90
N ASN A 159 -10.16 -26.49 -8.12
CA ASN A 159 -10.20 -26.85 -6.69
C ASN A 159 -9.86 -25.68 -5.75
N HIS A 160 -9.58 -24.46 -6.25
CA HIS A 160 -9.29 -23.36 -5.35
C HIS A 160 -10.55 -22.60 -4.98
N GLN A 161 -10.73 -22.34 -3.69
CA GLN A 161 -11.83 -21.53 -3.16
C GLN A 161 -11.74 -20.09 -3.70
N ARG A 162 -12.89 -19.50 -4.03
CA ARG A 162 -12.99 -18.17 -4.61
C ARG A 162 -13.16 -17.11 -3.53
N ILE A 163 -12.27 -16.13 -3.52
CA ILE A 163 -12.31 -14.99 -2.61
C ILE A 163 -12.51 -13.70 -3.39
N LEU A 164 -13.44 -12.86 -2.94
CA LEU A 164 -13.61 -11.50 -3.43
C LEU A 164 -13.00 -10.52 -2.41
N ILE A 165 -12.06 -9.69 -2.86
CA ILE A 165 -11.46 -8.61 -2.07
C ILE A 165 -12.07 -7.28 -2.50
N VAL A 166 -12.55 -6.51 -1.53
CA VAL A 166 -13.15 -5.19 -1.73
C VAL A 166 -12.37 -4.17 -0.91
N GLU A 167 -11.58 -3.34 -1.57
CA GLU A 167 -10.62 -2.43 -0.94
C GLU A 167 -10.42 -1.22 -1.86
N ASP A 168 -10.59 0.00 -1.36
CA ASP A 168 -10.44 1.23 -2.14
C ASP A 168 -8.98 1.61 -2.39
N ASN A 169 -8.08 1.19 -1.51
CA ASN A 169 -6.65 1.40 -1.67
C ASN A 169 -6.05 0.40 -2.65
N ASP A 170 -5.67 0.86 -3.85
CA ASP A 170 -5.09 0.03 -4.92
C ASP A 170 -3.88 -0.79 -4.47
N GLU A 171 -3.01 -0.22 -3.64
CA GLU A 171 -1.79 -0.89 -3.19
C GLU A 171 -2.10 -2.04 -2.24
N LEU A 172 -3.02 -1.82 -1.29
CA LEU A 172 -3.46 -2.85 -0.35
C LEU A 172 -4.25 -3.92 -1.07
N ARG A 173 -5.16 -3.54 -1.98
CA ARG A 173 -5.95 -4.46 -2.81
C ARG A 173 -5.04 -5.38 -3.62
N ASN A 174 -4.01 -4.82 -4.28
CA ASN A 174 -3.03 -5.59 -5.04
C ASN A 174 -2.19 -6.50 -4.16
N TYR A 175 -1.76 -6.01 -2.99
CA TYR A 175 -0.98 -6.81 -2.04
C TYR A 175 -1.77 -8.01 -1.50
N LEU A 176 -3.02 -7.79 -1.07
CA LEU A 176 -3.90 -8.86 -0.60
C LEU A 176 -4.19 -9.87 -1.71
N SER A 177 -4.49 -9.38 -2.92
CA SER A 177 -4.75 -10.23 -4.07
C SER A 177 -3.55 -11.11 -4.42
N GLN A 178 -2.34 -10.57 -4.46
CA GLN A 178 -1.13 -11.34 -4.72
C GLN A 178 -0.83 -12.37 -3.62
N THR A 179 -1.02 -11.97 -2.36
CA THR A 179 -0.75 -12.86 -1.22
C THR A 179 -1.70 -14.04 -1.18
N LEU A 180 -3.00 -13.80 -1.43
CA LEU A 180 -4.02 -14.85 -1.40
C LEU A 180 -4.08 -15.67 -2.70
N ALA A 181 -3.61 -15.15 -3.82
CA ALA A 181 -3.59 -15.86 -5.08
C ALA A 181 -2.62 -17.07 -5.11
N GLU A 182 -1.76 -17.23 -4.10
CA GLU A 182 -0.92 -18.43 -3.96
C GLU A 182 -1.76 -19.67 -3.63
N GLU A 183 -2.87 -19.51 -2.88
CA GLU A 183 -3.69 -20.61 -2.36
C GLU A 183 -5.16 -20.55 -2.83
N TYR A 184 -5.64 -19.38 -3.27
CA TYR A 184 -7.05 -19.13 -3.61
C TYR A 184 -7.21 -18.56 -5.01
N THR A 185 -8.41 -18.70 -5.59
CA THR A 185 -8.80 -17.92 -6.76
C THR A 185 -9.34 -16.57 -6.28
N VAL A 186 -8.65 -15.47 -6.64
CA VAL A 186 -8.95 -14.14 -6.11
C VAL A 186 -9.45 -13.23 -7.22
N GLN A 187 -10.60 -12.58 -6.98
CA GLN A 187 -11.05 -11.40 -7.72
C GLN A 187 -11.10 -10.21 -6.77
N ASN A 188 -10.96 -9.00 -7.30
CA ASN A 188 -10.97 -7.80 -6.47
C ASN A 188 -11.73 -6.65 -7.14
N CYS A 189 -12.17 -5.70 -6.32
CA CYS A 189 -12.83 -4.47 -6.74
C CYS A 189 -12.58 -3.33 -5.73
N CYS A 190 -12.92 -2.09 -6.10
CA CYS A 190 -12.53 -0.92 -5.34
C CYS A 190 -13.62 -0.37 -4.39
N ASN A 191 -14.85 -0.87 -4.46
CA ASN A 191 -15.94 -0.43 -3.59
C ASN A 191 -17.07 -1.47 -3.50
N GLY A 192 -17.97 -1.28 -2.53
CA GLY A 192 -19.07 -2.22 -2.30
C GLY A 192 -20.09 -2.30 -3.44
N LYS A 193 -20.26 -1.23 -4.21
CA LYS A 193 -21.19 -1.18 -5.33
C LYS A 193 -20.72 -2.05 -6.49
N GLU A 194 -19.43 -1.98 -6.79
CA GLU A 194 -18.78 -2.85 -7.78
C GLU A 194 -18.82 -4.30 -7.33
N ALA A 195 -18.60 -4.57 -6.02
CA ALA A 195 -18.70 -5.90 -5.46
C ALA A 195 -20.08 -6.55 -5.70
N LEU A 196 -21.18 -5.80 -5.51
CA LEU A 196 -22.54 -6.31 -5.75
C LEU A 196 -22.79 -6.68 -7.21
N THR A 197 -22.09 -6.08 -8.18
CA THR A 197 -22.19 -6.46 -9.59
C THR A 197 -21.38 -7.72 -9.93
N ILE A 198 -20.30 -7.95 -9.20
CA ILE A 198 -19.39 -9.09 -9.40
C ILE A 198 -19.91 -10.36 -8.75
N ILE A 199 -20.47 -10.28 -7.53
CA ILE A 199 -20.89 -11.43 -6.72
C ILE A 199 -21.80 -12.43 -7.46
N PRO A 200 -22.83 -12.00 -8.21
CA PRO A 200 -23.74 -12.96 -8.86
C PRO A 200 -23.05 -13.86 -9.90
N GLU A 201 -22.08 -13.33 -10.63
CA GLU A 201 -21.36 -14.05 -11.67
C GLU A 201 -20.17 -14.83 -11.11
N TYR A 202 -19.35 -14.18 -10.28
CA TYR A 202 -18.14 -14.77 -9.71
C TYR A 202 -18.43 -15.81 -8.63
N LYS A 203 -19.53 -15.65 -7.88
CA LYS A 203 -19.98 -16.53 -6.78
C LYS A 203 -18.84 -16.82 -5.78
N PRO A 204 -18.32 -15.81 -5.08
CA PRO A 204 -17.25 -16.01 -4.12
C PRO A 204 -17.73 -16.87 -2.94
N GLU A 205 -16.81 -17.63 -2.37
CA GLU A 205 -17.04 -18.41 -1.14
C GLU A 205 -16.69 -17.62 0.12
N LEU A 206 -15.97 -16.48 -0.06
CA LEU A 206 -15.63 -15.53 0.99
C LEU A 206 -15.50 -14.12 0.38
N VAL A 207 -16.03 -13.13 1.09
CA VAL A 207 -15.78 -11.71 0.80
C VAL A 207 -14.93 -11.12 1.92
N ILE A 208 -13.85 -10.42 1.56
CA ILE A 208 -13.01 -9.65 2.47
C ILE A 208 -13.15 -8.18 2.06
N SER A 209 -13.65 -7.34 2.95
CA SER A 209 -13.96 -5.94 2.62
C SER A 209 -13.37 -4.98 3.62
N ASP A 210 -12.82 -3.83 3.17
CA ASP A 210 -12.64 -2.70 4.05
C ASP A 210 -14.03 -2.12 4.43
N ILE A 211 -14.09 -1.49 5.59
CA ILE A 211 -15.33 -0.85 6.09
C ILE A 211 -15.51 0.54 5.46
N MET A 212 -14.41 1.28 5.28
CA MET A 212 -14.45 2.70 4.92
C MET A 212 -14.08 2.93 3.46
N MET A 213 -15.01 2.67 2.58
CA MET A 213 -14.83 2.85 1.13
C MET A 213 -15.78 3.92 0.56
N PRO A 214 -15.41 4.55 -0.58
CA PRO A 214 -16.31 5.44 -1.31
C PRO A 214 -17.51 4.68 -1.91
N GLU A 215 -18.56 5.38 -2.27
CA GLU A 215 -19.81 4.92 -2.89
C GLU A 215 -20.66 3.98 -2.04
N MET A 216 -20.10 2.90 -1.51
CA MET A 216 -20.76 1.94 -0.64
C MET A 216 -19.74 1.38 0.36
N ARG A 217 -20.03 1.54 1.64
CA ARG A 217 -19.20 1.06 2.75
C ARG A 217 -19.26 -0.47 2.86
N GLY A 218 -18.24 -1.07 3.52
CA GLY A 218 -18.19 -2.52 3.73
C GLY A 218 -19.29 -3.06 4.63
N ASP A 219 -19.74 -2.28 5.63
CA ASP A 219 -20.88 -2.65 6.47
C ASP A 219 -22.20 -2.64 5.66
N GLU A 220 -22.41 -1.65 4.79
CA GLU A 220 -23.57 -1.60 3.88
C GLU A 220 -23.53 -2.76 2.85
N LEU A 221 -22.34 -3.08 2.34
CA LEU A 221 -22.13 -4.24 1.47
C LEU A 221 -22.47 -5.55 2.20
N CYS A 222 -22.00 -5.70 3.45
CA CYS A 222 -22.30 -6.86 4.27
C CYS A 222 -23.80 -7.02 4.46
N ASP A 223 -24.49 -5.95 4.82
CA ASP A 223 -25.94 -5.95 4.97
C ASP A 223 -26.65 -6.34 3.65
N ALA A 224 -26.22 -5.81 2.52
CA ALA A 224 -26.79 -6.13 1.21
C ALA A 224 -26.60 -7.62 0.87
N ILE A 225 -25.40 -8.18 1.12
CA ILE A 225 -25.12 -9.61 0.92
C ILE A 225 -26.00 -10.47 1.85
N LYS A 226 -26.12 -10.10 3.12
CA LYS A 226 -26.85 -10.91 4.14
C LYS A 226 -28.36 -10.86 3.99
N ASN A 227 -28.90 -9.76 3.45
CA ASN A 227 -30.34 -9.62 3.22
C ASN A 227 -30.80 -10.20 1.86
N ASN A 228 -29.90 -10.67 1.00
CA ASN A 228 -30.25 -11.33 -0.24
C ASN A 228 -30.18 -12.86 -0.08
N ILE A 229 -31.28 -13.56 -0.39
CA ILE A 229 -31.42 -15.02 -0.22
C ILE A 229 -30.33 -15.79 -1.00
N GLU A 230 -29.93 -15.30 -2.18
CA GLU A 230 -28.93 -15.97 -3.02
C GLU A 230 -27.50 -15.82 -2.51
N THR A 231 -27.22 -14.79 -1.71
CA THR A 231 -25.87 -14.47 -1.25
C THR A 231 -25.68 -14.49 0.26
N SER A 232 -26.77 -14.62 1.04
CA SER A 232 -26.75 -14.57 2.50
C SER A 232 -25.83 -15.61 3.16
N HIS A 233 -25.58 -16.73 2.48
CA HIS A 233 -24.70 -17.79 2.93
C HIS A 233 -23.20 -17.43 2.82
N ILE A 234 -22.84 -16.43 2.01
CA ILE A 234 -21.44 -16.05 1.78
C ILE A 234 -20.89 -15.36 3.04
N PRO A 235 -19.85 -15.88 3.69
CA PRO A 235 -19.19 -15.20 4.81
C PRO A 235 -18.54 -13.88 4.35
N VAL A 236 -18.64 -12.86 5.20
CA VAL A 236 -18.03 -11.54 4.99
C VAL A 236 -17.12 -11.22 6.17
N ILE A 237 -15.87 -10.87 5.89
CA ILE A 237 -14.89 -10.35 6.85
C ILE A 237 -14.76 -8.86 6.60
N LEU A 238 -14.90 -8.04 7.65
CA LEU A 238 -14.74 -6.59 7.62
C LEU A 238 -13.47 -6.17 8.35
#